data_8dff9c81cad779b2d72b54e0e7fde0a8
#
_entry.id   8dff9c81cad779b2d72b54e0e7fde0a8
#
_cell.length_a   1.000
_cell.length_b   1.000
_cell.length_c   1.000
_cell.angle_alpha   90.00
_cell.angle_beta   90.00
_cell.angle_gamma   90.00
#
_symmetry.space_group_name_H-M   'P 1'
#
loop_
_entity.id
_entity.type
_entity.pdbx_description
1 polymer ?
#
loop_
_entity_poly.entity_id
_entity_poly.type
_entity_poly.pdbx_seq_one_letter_code
_entity_poly.pdbx_strand_id
1 'polypeptide(L)'
;MTKPKKDKFYLVQEDILPEAIKKTIKVKEILKLGEVKTINEAVEKMDLSRSAYYKYKDYVSPFFEIAQGKIVSIYVSMSNESGMLSSVLKAIAERNGSILTINQDIPLQGIANSSISFETKDLQGSLEDLLLDIRSMKGIIKVEILGQA
;
A
#
# COMPACT_ATOMS: atom_id res chain seq x y z
N MET A 1 -25.98 14.69 -10.96
CA MET A 1 -24.57 14.26 -10.90
C MET A 1 -24.31 13.60 -9.57
N THR A 2 -23.95 12.33 -9.59
CA THR A 2 -23.64 11.59 -8.37
C THR A 2 -22.24 12.03 -7.89
N LYS A 3 -22.14 12.31 -6.60
CA LYS A 3 -20.83 12.55 -5.98
C LYS A 3 -19.98 11.28 -6.08
N PRO A 4 -18.69 11.36 -6.40
CA PRO A 4 -17.84 10.18 -6.37
C PRO A 4 -17.85 9.59 -4.96
N LYS A 5 -18.09 8.29 -4.88
CA LYS A 5 -18.04 7.59 -3.60
C LYS A 5 -16.61 7.59 -3.10
N LYS A 6 -16.44 7.93 -1.85
CA LYS A 6 -15.16 7.78 -1.18
C LYS A 6 -14.98 6.31 -0.84
N ASP A 7 -14.05 5.65 -1.48
CA ASP A 7 -13.81 4.23 -1.28
C ASP A 7 -13.25 3.97 0.12
N LYS A 8 -13.80 2.96 0.77
CA LYS A 8 -13.29 2.46 2.05
C LYS A 8 -12.71 1.09 1.85
N PHE A 9 -11.54 0.87 2.45
CA PHE A 9 -10.86 -0.41 2.37
C PHE A 9 -10.76 -1.03 3.76
N TYR A 10 -10.82 -2.36 3.80
CA TYR A 10 -10.69 -3.13 5.03
C TYR A 10 -9.55 -4.13 4.84
N LEU A 11 -8.73 -4.30 5.86
CA LEU A 11 -7.72 -5.34 5.88
C LEU A 11 -8.35 -6.61 6.44
N VAL A 12 -8.33 -7.67 5.65
CA VAL A 12 -8.98 -8.94 5.98
C VAL A 12 -8.00 -10.08 5.78
N GLN A 13 -7.95 -11.01 6.73
CA GLN A 13 -7.13 -12.20 6.57
C GLN A 13 -7.67 -13.10 5.47
N GLU A 14 -6.77 -13.69 4.69
CA GLU A 14 -7.11 -14.54 3.57
C GLU A 14 -8.04 -15.71 3.96
N ASP A 15 -7.82 -16.29 5.13
CA ASP A 15 -8.52 -17.48 5.59
C ASP A 15 -10.05 -17.33 5.64
N ILE A 16 -10.55 -16.14 5.89
CA ILE A 16 -11.99 -15.90 5.99
C ILE A 16 -12.62 -15.42 4.67
N LEU A 17 -11.81 -15.19 3.65
CA LEU A 17 -12.33 -14.75 2.36
C LEU A 17 -13.07 -15.88 1.65
N PRO A 18 -14.20 -15.57 0.95
CA PRO A 18 -14.84 -16.55 0.06
C PRO A 18 -13.89 -17.05 -1.03
N GLU A 19 -14.08 -18.30 -1.44
CA GLU A 19 -13.22 -18.93 -2.44
C GLU A 19 -13.11 -18.13 -3.75
N ALA A 20 -14.22 -17.58 -4.22
CA ALA A 20 -14.21 -16.78 -5.45
C ALA A 20 -13.29 -15.55 -5.35
N ILE A 21 -13.23 -14.92 -4.17
CA ILE A 21 -12.37 -13.77 -3.94
C ILE A 21 -10.91 -14.20 -3.85
N LYS A 22 -10.61 -15.29 -3.13
CA LYS A 22 -9.25 -15.86 -3.06
C LYS A 22 -8.72 -16.20 -4.45
N LYS A 23 -9.54 -16.86 -5.26
CA LYS A 23 -9.18 -17.24 -6.63
C LYS A 23 -8.98 -16.02 -7.52
N THR A 24 -9.77 -14.98 -7.36
CA THR A 24 -9.60 -13.72 -8.09
C THR A 24 -8.23 -13.12 -7.81
N ILE A 25 -7.82 -13.09 -6.55
CA ILE A 25 -6.50 -12.59 -6.15
C ILE A 25 -5.39 -13.42 -6.79
N LYS A 26 -5.53 -14.75 -6.77
CA LYS A 26 -4.55 -15.66 -7.38
C LYS A 26 -4.45 -15.48 -8.90
N VAL A 27 -5.58 -15.26 -9.58
CA VAL A 27 -5.59 -14.95 -11.00
C VAL A 27 -4.78 -13.69 -11.29
N LYS A 28 -4.97 -12.64 -10.50
CA LYS A 28 -4.20 -11.40 -10.65
C LYS A 28 -2.70 -11.63 -10.44
N GLU A 29 -2.34 -12.43 -9.45
CA GLU A 29 -0.94 -12.75 -9.17
C GLU A 29 -0.27 -13.49 -10.32
N ILE A 30 -0.90 -14.54 -10.84
CA ILE A 30 -0.29 -15.32 -11.93
C ILE A 30 -0.22 -14.56 -13.25
N LEU A 31 -1.16 -13.65 -13.50
CA LEU A 31 -1.09 -12.74 -14.64
C LEU A 31 0.09 -11.76 -14.49
N LYS A 32 0.27 -11.21 -13.29
CA LYS A 32 1.35 -10.27 -13.01
C LYS A 32 2.72 -10.93 -13.12
N LEU A 33 2.83 -12.17 -12.67
CA LEU A 33 4.09 -12.94 -12.74
C LEU A 33 4.39 -13.45 -14.16
N GLY A 34 3.42 -13.37 -15.07
CA GLY A 34 3.62 -13.85 -16.43
C GLY A 34 3.54 -15.37 -16.60
N GLU A 35 3.05 -16.10 -15.61
CA GLU A 35 2.86 -17.54 -15.68
C GLU A 35 1.83 -17.93 -16.76
N VAL A 36 0.87 -17.07 -16.98
CA VAL A 36 -0.14 -17.21 -18.03
C VAL A 36 -0.24 -15.88 -18.79
N LYS A 37 -0.68 -15.95 -20.05
CA LYS A 37 -0.71 -14.76 -20.92
C LYS A 37 -2.09 -14.13 -21.02
N THR A 38 -3.15 -14.89 -20.79
CA THR A 38 -4.52 -14.39 -20.94
C THR A 38 -5.34 -14.60 -19.68
N ILE A 39 -6.38 -13.78 -19.54
CA ILE A 39 -7.35 -13.91 -18.44
C ILE A 39 -8.03 -15.28 -18.51
N ASN A 40 -8.37 -15.76 -19.72
CA ASN A 40 -9.02 -17.06 -19.90
C ASN A 40 -8.14 -18.20 -19.36
N GLU A 41 -6.85 -18.20 -19.67
CA GLU A 41 -5.92 -19.19 -19.15
C GLU A 41 -5.82 -19.12 -17.63
N ALA A 42 -5.78 -17.92 -17.09
CA ALA A 42 -5.63 -17.71 -15.65
C ALA A 42 -6.85 -18.20 -14.87
N VAL A 43 -8.06 -17.86 -15.30
CA VAL A 43 -9.28 -18.29 -14.61
C VAL A 43 -9.49 -19.79 -14.73
N GLU A 44 -9.16 -20.38 -15.86
CA GLU A 44 -9.21 -21.84 -16.05
C GLU A 44 -8.23 -22.54 -15.11
N LYS A 45 -7.01 -22.05 -15.02
CA LYS A 45 -5.97 -22.61 -14.13
C LYS A 45 -6.40 -22.55 -12.67
N MET A 46 -7.10 -21.51 -12.27
CA MET A 46 -7.55 -21.32 -10.89
C MET A 46 -8.95 -21.90 -10.63
N ASP A 47 -9.55 -22.54 -11.62
CA ASP A 47 -10.93 -23.07 -11.53
C ASP A 47 -11.91 -22.00 -11.05
N LEU A 48 -11.89 -20.87 -11.74
CA LEU A 48 -12.76 -19.72 -11.48
C LEU A 48 -13.53 -19.38 -12.75
N SER A 49 -14.82 -19.06 -12.63
CA SER A 49 -15.58 -18.61 -13.78
C SER A 49 -15.16 -17.20 -14.20
N ARG A 50 -15.28 -16.91 -15.50
CA ARG A 50 -14.99 -15.58 -16.02
C ARG A 50 -15.89 -14.52 -15.38
N SER A 51 -17.16 -14.84 -15.21
CA SER A 51 -18.12 -13.92 -14.61
C SER A 51 -17.75 -13.57 -13.16
N ALA A 52 -17.29 -14.54 -12.37
CA ALA A 52 -16.84 -14.30 -11.02
C ALA A 52 -15.58 -13.40 -11.00
N TYR A 53 -14.63 -13.68 -11.89
CA TYR A 53 -13.42 -12.87 -12.00
C TYR A 53 -13.78 -11.41 -12.32
N TYR A 54 -14.60 -11.17 -13.33
CA TYR A 54 -14.99 -9.81 -13.72
C TYR A 54 -15.82 -9.10 -12.66
N LYS A 55 -16.55 -9.86 -11.85
CA LYS A 55 -17.31 -9.31 -10.73
C LYS A 55 -16.40 -8.71 -9.65
N TYR A 56 -15.31 -9.38 -9.34
CA TYR A 56 -14.46 -9.02 -8.22
C TYR A 56 -13.14 -8.33 -8.57
N LYS A 57 -12.74 -8.37 -9.83
CA LYS A 57 -11.37 -7.94 -10.23
C LYS A 57 -10.98 -6.52 -9.83
N ASP A 58 -11.94 -5.60 -9.79
CA ASP A 58 -11.66 -4.20 -9.46
C ASP A 58 -11.79 -3.90 -7.97
N TYR A 59 -12.21 -4.88 -7.17
CA TYR A 59 -12.51 -4.69 -5.76
C TYR A 59 -11.51 -5.36 -4.82
N VAL A 60 -10.69 -6.25 -5.33
CA VAL A 60 -9.69 -6.95 -4.52
C VAL A 60 -8.32 -6.87 -5.17
N SER A 61 -7.30 -6.77 -4.35
CA SER A 61 -5.91 -6.75 -4.80
C SER A 61 -5.04 -7.39 -3.74
N PRO A 62 -3.94 -8.05 -4.13
CA PRO A 62 -2.98 -8.55 -3.15
C PRO A 62 -2.45 -7.40 -2.30
N PHE A 63 -2.45 -7.59 -0.99
CA PHE A 63 -1.77 -6.70 -0.06
C PHE A 63 -0.44 -7.35 0.25
N PHE A 64 0.63 -6.82 -0.32
CA PHE A 64 1.94 -7.45 -0.24
C PHE A 64 2.49 -7.45 1.18
N GLU A 65 3.08 -8.57 1.56
CA GLU A 65 3.80 -8.64 2.81
C GLU A 65 5.00 -7.70 2.78
N ILE A 66 5.05 -6.88 3.78
CA ILE A 66 6.02 -5.80 3.93
C ILE A 66 7.44 -6.34 4.03
N ALA A 67 7.60 -7.52 4.61
CA ALA A 67 8.91 -8.14 4.85
C ALA A 67 9.59 -8.72 3.59
N GLN A 68 8.97 -8.64 2.43
CA GLN A 68 9.43 -9.34 1.23
C GLN A 68 10.00 -8.45 0.13
N GLY A 69 10.59 -7.33 0.49
CA GLY A 69 11.23 -6.46 -0.48
C GLY A 69 10.28 -5.75 -1.43
N LYS A 70 9.16 -5.30 -0.93
CA LYS A 70 8.13 -4.61 -1.69
C LYS A 70 8.21 -3.10 -1.51
N ILE A 71 7.46 -2.39 -2.33
CA ILE A 71 7.29 -0.94 -2.21
C ILE A 71 6.12 -0.66 -1.29
N VAL A 72 6.34 0.18 -0.31
CA VAL A 72 5.33 0.63 0.63
C VAL A 72 5.09 2.11 0.41
N SER A 73 3.82 2.51 0.40
CA SER A 73 3.42 3.91 0.34
C SER A 73 2.74 4.29 1.65
N ILE A 74 3.21 5.35 2.27
CA ILE A 74 2.63 5.89 3.50
C ILE A 74 2.12 7.30 3.26
N TYR A 75 1.12 7.67 4.04
CA TYR A 75 0.57 9.02 4.08
C TYR A 75 0.87 9.60 5.45
N VAL A 76 1.51 10.76 5.47
CA VAL A 76 1.94 11.40 6.71
C VAL A 76 1.31 12.80 6.78
N SER A 77 0.58 13.07 7.85
CA SER A 77 0.11 14.41 8.19
C SER A 77 1.01 14.96 9.28
N MET A 78 1.52 16.17 9.08
CA MET A 78 2.49 16.77 9.98
C MET A 78 2.26 18.27 10.12
N SER A 79 2.74 18.86 11.20
CA SER A 79 2.74 20.33 11.32
C SER A 79 3.64 20.90 10.22
N ASN A 80 3.21 22.02 9.61
CA ASN A 80 3.96 22.68 8.56
C ASN A 80 5.11 23.52 9.15
N GLU A 81 6.07 22.84 9.74
CA GLU A 81 7.28 23.43 10.28
C GLU A 81 8.48 23.03 9.45
N SER A 82 9.46 23.94 9.41
CA SER A 82 10.71 23.68 8.70
C SER A 82 11.40 22.42 9.24
N GLY A 83 11.81 21.52 8.34
CA GLY A 83 12.54 20.31 8.70
C GLY A 83 11.67 19.11 9.06
N MET A 84 10.34 19.23 9.13
CA MET A 84 9.48 18.09 9.45
C MET A 84 9.56 16.98 8.43
N LEU A 85 9.41 17.31 7.16
CA LEU A 85 9.51 16.32 6.09
C LEU A 85 10.91 15.69 6.06
N SER A 86 11.95 16.49 6.22
CA SER A 86 13.33 16.01 6.27
C SER A 86 13.53 15.00 7.41
N SER A 87 12.93 15.23 8.56
CA SER A 87 13.01 14.32 9.70
C SER A 87 12.35 12.98 9.41
N VAL A 88 11.19 12.99 8.72
CA VAL A 88 10.51 11.77 8.31
C VAL A 88 11.35 10.98 7.31
N LEU A 89 11.88 11.67 6.29
CA LEU A 89 12.73 11.03 5.29
C LEU A 89 14.00 10.45 5.90
N LYS A 90 14.59 11.16 6.86
CA LYS A 90 15.75 10.68 7.59
C LYS A 90 15.47 9.41 8.39
N ALA A 91 14.31 9.33 9.04
CA ALA A 91 13.92 8.14 9.78
C ALA A 91 13.81 6.92 8.87
N ILE A 92 13.26 7.09 7.68
CA ILE A 92 13.17 6.03 6.68
C ILE A 92 14.57 5.60 6.23
N ALA A 93 15.43 6.56 5.92
CA ALA A 93 16.78 6.30 5.45
C ALA A 93 17.66 5.63 6.52
N GLU A 94 17.52 6.02 7.78
CA GLU A 94 18.29 5.44 8.89
C GLU A 94 17.99 3.95 9.08
N ARG A 95 16.80 3.50 8.71
CA ARG A 95 16.45 2.07 8.72
C ARG A 95 16.67 1.40 7.36
N ASN A 96 17.41 2.02 6.47
CA ASN A 96 17.71 1.51 5.13
C ASN A 96 16.47 1.36 4.22
N GLY A 97 15.44 2.16 4.45
CA GLY A 97 14.36 2.33 3.48
C GLY A 97 14.87 3.15 2.30
N SER A 98 14.64 2.67 1.09
CA SER A 98 15.04 3.40 -0.12
C SER A 98 13.86 4.20 -0.65
N ILE A 99 13.94 5.52 -0.54
CA ILE A 99 12.85 6.40 -0.92
C ILE A 99 12.77 6.49 -2.44
N LEU A 100 11.58 6.25 -2.99
CA LEU A 100 11.33 6.25 -4.43
C LEU A 100 10.58 7.51 -4.87
N THR A 101 9.49 7.84 -4.20
CA THR A 101 8.67 9.01 -4.55
C THR A 101 8.23 9.75 -3.31
N ILE A 102 8.07 11.05 -3.47
CA ILE A 102 7.53 11.95 -2.46
C ILE A 102 6.55 12.88 -3.15
N ASN A 103 5.31 12.94 -2.65
CA ASN A 103 4.32 13.88 -3.12
C ASN A 103 3.79 14.66 -1.92
N GLN A 104 3.99 15.96 -1.93
CA GLN A 104 3.50 16.82 -0.86
C GLN A 104 2.46 17.78 -1.41
N ASP A 105 1.33 17.85 -0.72
CA ASP A 105 0.27 18.80 -1.04
C ASP A 105 0.63 20.20 -0.51
N ILE A 106 -0.04 21.21 -1.05
CA ILE A 106 0.10 22.57 -0.53
C ILE A 106 -0.41 22.58 0.91
N PRO A 107 0.39 23.05 1.88
CA PRO A 107 -0.05 23.11 3.28
C PRO A 107 -1.29 23.99 3.47
N LEU A 108 -2.22 23.51 4.28
CA LEU A 108 -3.43 24.24 4.63
C LEU A 108 -3.57 24.28 6.16
N GLN A 109 -3.84 25.46 6.67
CA GLN A 109 -4.09 25.66 8.11
C GLN A 109 -2.98 25.08 9.02
N GLY A 110 -1.74 25.24 8.58
CA GLY A 110 -0.59 24.80 9.36
C GLY A 110 -0.32 23.30 9.32
N ILE A 111 -1.02 22.55 8.45
CA ILE A 111 -0.85 21.10 8.29
C ILE A 111 -0.34 20.79 6.89
N ALA A 112 0.71 20.02 6.80
CA ALA A 112 1.25 19.49 5.57
C ALA A 112 0.97 17.99 5.48
N ASN A 113 0.58 17.55 4.29
CA ASN A 113 0.32 16.15 4.00
C ASN A 113 1.28 15.67 2.93
N SER A 114 1.88 14.51 3.14
CA SER A 114 2.86 13.95 2.22
C SER A 114 2.61 12.46 2.00
N SER A 115 2.70 12.03 0.75
CA SER A 115 2.71 10.61 0.40
C SER A 115 4.14 10.23 0.05
N ILE A 116 4.65 9.19 0.67
CA ILE A 116 6.03 8.75 0.50
C ILE A 116 6.01 7.26 0.15
N SER A 117 6.68 6.90 -0.96
CA SER A 117 6.85 5.51 -1.34
C SER A 117 8.31 5.12 -1.21
N PHE A 118 8.57 3.97 -0.62
CA PHE A 118 9.92 3.48 -0.39
C PHE A 118 9.98 1.96 -0.48
N GLU A 119 11.15 1.45 -0.81
CA GLU A 119 11.41 0.01 -0.83
C GLU A 119 11.80 -0.47 0.57
N THR A 120 11.27 -1.63 0.93
CA THR A 120 11.52 -2.26 2.24
C THR A 120 12.50 -3.42 2.17
N LYS A 121 13.09 -3.66 1.01
CA LYS A 121 13.99 -4.80 0.77
C LYS A 121 15.10 -4.91 1.81
N ASP A 122 15.76 -3.82 2.12
CA ASP A 122 16.88 -3.78 3.04
C ASP A 122 16.53 -3.10 4.35
N LEU A 123 15.24 -3.01 4.66
CA LEU A 123 14.76 -2.33 5.87
C LEU A 123 15.28 -3.02 7.12
N GLN A 124 15.88 -2.24 8.01
CA GLN A 124 16.34 -2.72 9.31
C GLN A 124 15.20 -2.62 10.32
N GLY A 125 14.90 -3.73 10.97
CA GLY A 125 13.74 -3.84 11.84
C GLY A 125 12.47 -4.07 11.04
N SER A 126 11.34 -3.92 11.68
CA SER A 126 10.03 -4.07 11.04
C SER A 126 9.51 -2.73 10.50
N LEU A 127 8.57 -2.79 9.58
CA LEU A 127 7.86 -1.58 9.16
C LEU A 127 7.15 -0.93 10.35
N GLU A 128 6.63 -1.74 11.26
CA GLU A 128 5.97 -1.23 12.46
C GLU A 128 6.92 -0.39 13.32
N ASP A 129 8.16 -0.83 13.47
CA ASP A 129 9.19 -0.06 14.19
C ASP A 129 9.44 1.28 13.53
N LEU A 130 9.52 1.31 12.20
CA LEU A 130 9.69 2.54 11.45
C LEU A 130 8.50 3.48 11.63
N LEU A 131 7.29 2.95 11.55
CA LEU A 131 6.09 3.76 11.75
C LEU A 131 5.99 4.31 13.17
N LEU A 132 6.43 3.55 14.17
CA LEU A 132 6.52 4.02 15.54
C LEU A 132 7.53 5.16 15.67
N ASP A 133 8.69 5.04 15.04
CA ASP A 133 9.69 6.12 15.03
C ASP A 133 9.10 7.41 14.50
N ILE A 134 8.39 7.33 13.39
CA ILE A 134 7.77 8.49 12.77
C ILE A 134 6.65 9.06 13.66
N ARG A 135 5.77 8.20 14.15
CA ARG A 135 4.66 8.63 15.02
C ARG A 135 5.12 9.28 16.30
N SER A 136 6.28 8.91 16.82
CA SER A 136 6.84 9.47 18.04
C SER A 136 7.46 10.84 17.85
N MET A 137 7.66 11.29 16.64
CA MET A 137 8.22 12.62 16.37
C MET A 137 7.25 13.73 16.73
N LYS A 138 7.76 14.78 17.39
CA LYS A 138 6.96 15.96 17.66
C LYS A 138 6.53 16.62 16.36
N GLY A 139 5.26 16.91 16.23
CA GLY A 139 4.71 17.52 15.03
C GLY A 139 4.09 16.54 14.03
N ILE A 140 4.26 15.25 14.22
CA ILE A 140 3.56 14.24 13.42
C ILE A 140 2.14 14.06 13.97
N ILE A 141 1.15 14.25 13.11
CA ILE A 141 -0.27 14.16 13.47
C ILE A 141 -0.79 12.76 13.19
N LYS A 142 -0.46 12.20 12.01
CA LYS A 142 -1.00 10.93 11.56
C LYS A 142 -0.07 10.26 10.57
N VAL A 143 0.03 8.94 10.66
CA VAL A 143 0.74 8.11 9.67
C VAL A 143 -0.15 6.93 9.30
N GLU A 144 -0.38 6.73 8.01
CA GLU A 144 -1.17 5.62 7.50
C GLU A 144 -0.46 4.93 6.35
N ILE A 145 -0.63 3.62 6.25
CA ILE A 145 -0.18 2.88 5.06
C ILE A 145 -1.26 3.04 4.00
N LEU A 146 -0.88 3.57 2.82
CA LEU A 146 -1.79 3.73 1.69
C LEU A 146 -1.90 2.47 0.86
N GLY A 147 -0.81 1.73 0.72
CA GLY A 147 -0.80 0.55 -0.10
C GLY A 147 0.60 0.01 -0.31
N GLN A 148 0.67 -1.07 -1.08
CA GLN A 148 1.90 -1.79 -1.38
C GLN A 148 1.87 -2.28 -2.81
N ALA A 149 3.01 -2.30 -3.43
CA ALA A 149 3.14 -2.80 -4.80
C ALA A 149 4.24 -3.84 -4.93
#